data_098ad73e4cb8f9ca294daf2d4de647f7
#
_entry.id   098ad73e4cb8f9ca294daf2d4de647f7
#
_cell.length_a   1.000
_cell.length_b   1.000
_cell.length_c   1.000
_cell.angle_alpha   90.00
_cell.angle_beta   90.00
_cell.angle_gamma   90.00
#
_symmetry.space_group_name_H-M   'P 1'
#
loop_
_entity.id
_entity.type
_entity.pdbx_description
1 polymer ?
#
loop_
_entity_poly.entity_id
_entity_poly.type
_entity_poly.pdbx_seq_one_letter_code
_entity_poly.pdbx_strand_id
1 'polypeptide(L)'
;MNPKIKRVYVDMSVFYGAPKKEFSQDSKIFWEAVRNGEFVLIVSDILDEELRRAPAYVQRLFDLLPESIIERVVTTKESDRLAAEYLAQNVVGEASLADCKHIALATIAGADALVSWNFKHIVNRREGYNNVNDALGYPKIEIQTPNQKEEQDDNPSN
;
A
#
# COMPACT_ATOMS: atom_id res chain seq x y z
N MET A 1 18.13 4.33 23.03
CA MET A 1 16.72 4.40 22.63
C MET A 1 16.52 3.59 21.36
N ASN A 2 15.64 2.60 21.41
CA ASN A 2 15.38 1.79 20.24
C ASN A 2 14.58 2.59 19.22
N PRO A 3 14.95 2.55 17.94
CA PRO A 3 14.16 3.21 16.92
C PRO A 3 12.76 2.59 16.87
N LYS A 4 11.77 3.42 16.62
CA LYS A 4 10.40 2.94 16.45
C LYS A 4 10.31 2.07 15.19
N ILE A 5 9.72 0.88 15.32
CA ILE A 5 9.47 0.02 14.17
C ILE A 5 8.37 0.65 13.32
N LYS A 6 8.63 0.80 12.02
CA LYS A 6 7.65 1.39 11.12
C LYS A 6 6.49 0.44 10.85
N ARG A 7 5.30 1.02 10.82
CA ARG A 7 4.06 0.33 10.47
C ARG A 7 3.77 0.63 9.00
N VAL A 8 3.78 -0.41 8.17
CA VAL A 8 3.62 -0.24 6.74
C VAL A 8 2.38 -0.99 6.23
N TYR A 9 1.64 -0.34 5.34
CA TYR A 9 0.53 -0.94 4.63
C TYR A 9 1.04 -1.36 3.26
N VAL A 10 0.78 -2.59 2.85
CA VAL A 10 1.28 -3.13 1.58
C VAL A 10 0.09 -3.56 0.74
N ASP A 11 0.01 -3.08 -0.50
CA ASP A 11 -1.05 -3.53 -1.40
C ASP A 11 -0.66 -4.83 -2.13
N MET A 12 -1.62 -5.41 -2.86
CA MET A 12 -1.42 -6.71 -3.49
C MET A 12 -0.28 -6.74 -4.51
N SER A 13 0.03 -5.60 -5.14
CA SER A 13 1.09 -5.58 -6.16
C SER A 13 2.43 -6.07 -5.63
N VAL A 14 2.72 -5.79 -4.35
CA VAL A 14 3.99 -6.21 -3.75
C VAL A 14 4.01 -7.72 -3.50
N PHE A 15 2.85 -8.30 -3.18
CA PHE A 15 2.74 -9.75 -3.01
C PHE A 15 2.90 -10.49 -4.35
N TYR A 16 2.36 -9.93 -5.43
CA TYR A 16 2.53 -10.53 -6.76
C TYR A 16 3.98 -10.48 -7.25
N GLY A 17 4.76 -9.52 -6.76
CA GLY A 17 6.16 -9.37 -7.10
C GLY A 17 6.43 -8.11 -7.93
N ALA A 18 7.69 -7.93 -8.27
CA ALA A 18 8.12 -6.75 -8.98
C ALA A 18 7.53 -6.69 -10.39
N PRO A 19 7.14 -5.50 -10.88
CA PRO A 19 6.58 -5.35 -12.22
C PRO A 19 7.60 -5.56 -13.32
N LYS A 20 8.88 -5.40 -13.01
CA LYS A 20 9.99 -5.59 -13.94
C LYS A 20 11.07 -6.43 -13.28
N LYS A 21 11.75 -7.23 -14.08
CA LYS A 21 12.81 -8.11 -13.62
C LYS A 21 13.89 -7.34 -12.84
N GLU A 22 14.19 -6.13 -13.26
CA GLU A 22 15.21 -5.30 -12.60
C GLU A 22 14.86 -4.94 -11.15
N PHE A 23 13.57 -5.02 -10.77
CA PHE A 23 13.12 -4.72 -9.41
C PHE A 23 12.97 -5.98 -8.55
N SER A 24 13.25 -7.17 -9.11
CA SER A 24 13.01 -8.43 -8.38
C SER A 24 13.82 -8.53 -7.09
N GLN A 25 15.07 -8.06 -7.11
CA GLN A 25 15.93 -8.09 -5.94
C GLN A 25 15.38 -7.19 -4.83
N ASP A 26 14.83 -6.03 -5.21
CA ASP A 26 14.26 -5.08 -4.26
C ASP A 26 13.05 -5.68 -3.54
N SER A 27 12.20 -6.41 -4.27
CA SER A 27 11.08 -7.13 -3.66
C SER A 27 11.55 -8.17 -2.66
N LYS A 28 12.60 -8.92 -3.00
CA LYS A 28 13.16 -9.95 -2.11
C LYS A 28 13.71 -9.32 -0.84
N ILE A 29 14.46 -8.24 -0.97
CA ILE A 29 15.04 -7.52 0.18
C ILE A 29 13.92 -7.01 1.09
N PHE A 30 12.87 -6.44 0.51
CA PHE A 30 11.74 -5.93 1.27
C PHE A 30 11.07 -7.06 2.09
N TRP A 31 10.75 -8.19 1.44
CA TRP A 31 10.08 -9.29 2.13
C TRP A 31 10.97 -9.96 3.18
N GLU A 32 12.28 -10.02 2.95
CA GLU A 32 13.22 -10.50 3.97
C GLU A 32 13.20 -9.59 5.20
N ALA A 33 13.19 -8.27 4.98
CA ALA A 33 13.12 -7.32 6.08
C ALA A 33 11.81 -7.46 6.86
N VAL A 34 10.69 -7.67 6.16
CA VAL A 34 9.38 -7.89 6.82
C VAL A 34 9.42 -9.17 7.67
N ARG A 35 9.90 -10.27 7.10
CA ARG A 35 9.98 -11.55 7.84
C ARG A 35 10.90 -11.46 9.06
N ASN A 36 11.93 -10.62 8.98
CA ASN A 36 12.87 -10.44 10.09
C ASN A 36 12.36 -9.47 11.17
N GLY A 37 11.13 -8.97 11.02
CA GLY A 37 10.53 -8.10 12.01
C GLY A 37 10.97 -6.65 11.96
N GLU A 38 11.53 -6.20 10.83
CA GLU A 38 11.97 -4.81 10.68
C GLU A 38 10.79 -3.86 10.47
N PHE A 39 9.62 -4.39 10.10
CA PHE A 39 8.38 -3.64 9.92
C PHE A 39 7.23 -4.35 10.61
N VAL A 40 6.22 -3.57 11.02
CA VAL A 40 4.89 -4.10 11.32
C VAL A 40 4.07 -3.97 10.05
N LEU A 41 3.46 -5.06 9.61
CA LEU A 41 2.66 -5.09 8.39
C LEU A 41 1.18 -4.88 8.74
N ILE A 42 0.59 -3.82 8.19
CA ILE A 42 -0.84 -3.57 8.38
C ILE A 42 -1.60 -4.31 7.28
N VAL A 43 -2.52 -5.17 7.68
CA VAL A 43 -3.32 -6.00 6.77
C VAL A 43 -4.79 -5.66 6.99
N SER A 44 -5.46 -5.21 5.93
CA SER A 44 -6.89 -4.89 6.00
C SER A 44 -7.75 -6.09 5.62
N ASP A 45 -9.04 -6.01 5.95
CA ASP A 45 -10.04 -6.98 5.50
C ASP A 45 -10.10 -7.06 3.97
N ILE A 46 -9.90 -5.93 3.28
CA ILE A 46 -9.86 -5.90 1.81
C ILE A 46 -8.67 -6.69 1.30
N LEU A 47 -7.50 -6.49 1.90
CA LEU A 47 -6.30 -7.23 1.52
C LEU A 47 -6.46 -8.73 1.79
N ASP A 48 -7.04 -9.10 2.94
CA ASP A 48 -7.33 -10.49 3.26
C ASP A 48 -8.21 -11.14 2.19
N GLU A 49 -9.24 -10.45 1.73
CA GLU A 49 -10.13 -10.96 0.69
C GLU A 49 -9.41 -11.15 -0.64
N GLU A 50 -8.56 -10.20 -1.00
CA GLU A 50 -7.73 -10.31 -2.20
C GLU A 50 -6.74 -11.48 -2.10
N LEU A 51 -6.14 -11.67 -0.92
CA LEU A 51 -5.20 -12.76 -0.67
C LEU A 51 -5.87 -14.13 -0.81
N ARG A 52 -7.12 -14.28 -0.38
CA ARG A 52 -7.86 -15.55 -0.53
C ARG A 52 -8.03 -15.95 -1.98
N ARG A 53 -8.11 -14.98 -2.89
CA ARG A 53 -8.30 -15.20 -4.32
C ARG A 53 -7.00 -15.24 -5.10
N ALA A 54 -5.89 -15.01 -4.42
CA ALA A 54 -4.57 -14.93 -5.05
C ALA A 54 -4.03 -16.31 -5.38
N PRO A 55 -3.08 -16.40 -6.32
CA PRO A 55 -2.40 -17.65 -6.61
C PRO A 55 -1.70 -18.24 -5.39
N ALA A 56 -1.47 -19.55 -5.42
CA ALA A 56 -0.88 -20.27 -4.30
C ALA A 56 0.48 -19.69 -3.86
N TYR A 57 1.29 -19.21 -4.79
CA TYR A 57 2.60 -18.67 -4.42
C TYR A 57 2.48 -17.40 -3.59
N VAL A 58 1.44 -16.59 -3.84
CA VAL A 58 1.17 -15.38 -3.06
C VAL A 58 0.70 -15.77 -1.66
N GLN A 59 -0.20 -16.73 -1.56
CA GLN A 59 -0.70 -17.22 -0.27
C GLN A 59 0.44 -17.79 0.55
N ARG A 60 1.35 -18.54 -0.06
CA ARG A 60 2.52 -19.08 0.64
C ARG A 60 3.44 -17.97 1.16
N LEU A 61 3.63 -16.92 0.37
CA LEU A 61 4.43 -15.79 0.83
C LEU A 61 3.83 -15.17 2.10
N PHE A 62 2.51 -14.94 2.08
CA PHE A 62 1.83 -14.39 3.25
C PHE A 62 1.92 -15.33 4.45
N ASP A 63 1.74 -16.64 4.25
CA ASP A 63 1.78 -17.62 5.32
C ASP A 63 3.15 -17.72 5.99
N LEU A 64 4.22 -17.30 5.31
CA LEU A 64 5.57 -17.27 5.89
C LEU A 64 5.78 -16.11 6.86
N LEU A 65 4.87 -15.14 6.89
CA LEU A 65 5.00 -13.97 7.75
C LEU A 65 4.57 -14.33 9.18
N PRO A 66 5.38 -13.96 10.20
CA PRO A 66 4.99 -14.20 11.59
C PRO A 66 3.75 -13.41 11.97
N GLU A 67 2.82 -14.03 12.68
CA GLU A 67 1.63 -13.32 13.17
C GLU A 67 1.98 -12.12 14.06
N SER A 68 3.09 -12.21 14.77
CA SER A 68 3.52 -11.14 15.69
C SER A 68 3.81 -9.82 15.02
N ILE A 69 4.07 -9.81 13.71
CA ILE A 69 4.34 -8.57 12.97
C ILE A 69 3.14 -8.07 12.19
N ILE A 70 1.99 -8.75 12.27
CA ILE A 70 0.79 -8.39 11.52
C ILE A 70 -0.17 -7.62 12.42
N GLU A 71 -0.57 -6.42 11.98
CA GLU A 71 -1.59 -5.61 12.61
C GLU A 71 -2.80 -5.57 11.67
N ARG A 72 -3.97 -5.99 12.15
CA ARG A 72 -5.16 -6.06 11.31
C ARG A 72 -6.05 -4.85 11.50
N VAL A 73 -6.57 -4.32 10.40
CA VAL A 73 -7.52 -3.19 10.37
C VAL A 73 -8.71 -3.58 9.52
N VAL A 74 -9.83 -2.90 9.73
CA VAL A 74 -11.07 -3.21 9.02
C VAL A 74 -11.64 -1.96 8.36
N THR A 75 -12.36 -2.18 7.26
CA THR A 75 -13.11 -1.15 6.56
C THR A 75 -14.16 -0.53 7.50
N THR A 76 -14.29 0.77 7.45
CA THR A 76 -15.28 1.54 8.22
C THR A 76 -16.01 2.48 7.29
N LYS A 77 -17.10 3.09 7.79
CA LYS A 77 -17.78 4.14 7.03
C LYS A 77 -16.86 5.31 6.73
N GLU A 78 -15.97 5.62 7.66
CA GLU A 78 -14.98 6.68 7.48
C GLU A 78 -14.02 6.35 6.35
N SER A 79 -13.49 5.14 6.30
CA SER A 79 -12.56 4.74 5.25
C SER A 79 -13.25 4.72 3.88
N ASP A 80 -14.51 4.29 3.82
CA ASP A 80 -15.27 4.31 2.57
C ASP A 80 -15.53 5.74 2.08
N ARG A 81 -15.83 6.66 3.02
CA ARG A 81 -16.02 8.07 2.66
C ARG A 81 -14.74 8.71 2.14
N LEU A 82 -13.61 8.42 2.78
CA LEU A 82 -12.33 8.95 2.32
C LEU A 82 -11.98 8.41 0.93
N ALA A 83 -12.20 7.12 0.70
CA ALA A 83 -11.98 6.53 -0.62
C ALA A 83 -12.85 7.21 -1.69
N ALA A 84 -14.12 7.48 -1.37
CA ALA A 84 -15.04 8.18 -2.27
C ALA A 84 -14.56 9.61 -2.56
N GLU A 85 -13.96 10.28 -1.58
CA GLU A 85 -13.42 11.63 -1.79
C GLU A 85 -12.25 11.63 -2.77
N TYR A 86 -11.38 10.63 -2.72
CA TYR A 86 -10.30 10.54 -3.70
C TYR A 86 -10.84 10.46 -5.13
N LEU A 87 -11.91 9.70 -5.33
CA LEU A 87 -12.57 9.60 -6.63
C LEU A 87 -13.25 10.93 -7.00
N ALA A 88 -13.96 11.54 -6.05
CA ALA A 88 -14.67 12.81 -6.29
C ALA A 88 -13.71 13.93 -6.67
N GLN A 89 -12.49 13.91 -6.13
CA GLN A 89 -11.45 14.89 -6.44
C GLN A 89 -10.62 14.51 -7.67
N ASN A 90 -11.00 13.43 -8.34
CA ASN A 90 -10.34 12.97 -9.58
C ASN A 90 -8.86 12.61 -9.41
N VAL A 91 -8.47 12.10 -8.25
CA VAL A 91 -7.10 11.60 -8.06
C VAL A 91 -6.84 10.44 -9.02
N VAL A 92 -7.81 9.55 -9.15
CA VAL A 92 -7.81 8.42 -10.08
C VAL A 92 -9.22 8.22 -10.62
N GLY A 93 -9.38 7.37 -11.64
CA GLY A 93 -10.69 7.03 -12.19
C GLY A 93 -11.43 5.97 -11.37
N GLU A 94 -12.73 5.80 -11.64
CA GLU A 94 -13.60 4.89 -10.90
C GLU A 94 -13.13 3.44 -10.89
N ALA A 95 -12.42 3.01 -11.94
CA ALA A 95 -11.86 1.66 -12.00
C ALA A 95 -10.83 1.39 -10.91
N SER A 96 -10.33 2.44 -10.26
CA SER A 96 -9.31 2.36 -9.22
C SER A 96 -9.89 2.52 -7.80
N LEU A 97 -11.19 2.23 -7.62
CA LEU A 97 -11.82 2.34 -6.30
C LEU A 97 -11.12 1.47 -5.25
N ALA A 98 -10.69 0.25 -5.62
CA ALA A 98 -9.98 -0.63 -4.69
C ALA A 98 -8.69 0.02 -4.21
N ASP A 99 -7.95 0.66 -5.11
CA ASP A 99 -6.73 1.39 -4.75
C ASP A 99 -7.03 2.51 -3.76
N CYS A 100 -8.10 3.26 -4.00
CA CYS A 100 -8.54 4.32 -3.09
C CYS A 100 -8.87 3.79 -1.70
N LYS A 101 -9.51 2.63 -1.63
CA LYS A 101 -9.83 1.99 -0.34
C LYS A 101 -8.56 1.63 0.44
N HIS A 102 -7.55 1.10 -0.24
CA HIS A 102 -6.27 0.78 0.40
C HIS A 102 -5.60 2.04 0.94
N ILE A 103 -5.55 3.12 0.15
CA ILE A 103 -4.96 4.39 0.60
C ILE A 103 -5.73 4.93 1.81
N ALA A 104 -7.06 4.90 1.76
CA ALA A 104 -7.90 5.40 2.85
C ALA A 104 -7.67 4.61 4.14
N LEU A 105 -7.63 3.29 4.06
CA LEU A 105 -7.38 2.43 5.22
C LEU A 105 -6.00 2.70 5.83
N ALA A 106 -4.99 2.83 4.99
CA ALA A 106 -3.64 3.13 5.47
C ALA A 106 -3.58 4.50 6.15
N THR A 107 -4.26 5.49 5.57
CA THR A 107 -4.30 6.86 6.13
C THR A 107 -4.97 6.88 7.50
N ILE A 108 -6.14 6.26 7.61
CA ILE A 108 -6.91 6.25 8.87
C ILE A 108 -6.21 5.43 9.94
N ALA A 109 -5.54 4.34 9.55
CA ALA A 109 -4.75 3.54 10.49
C ALA A 109 -3.50 4.26 10.98
N GLY A 110 -3.15 5.39 10.38
CA GLY A 110 -1.94 6.12 10.73
C GLY A 110 -0.67 5.39 10.33
N ALA A 111 -0.70 4.66 9.21
CA ALA A 111 0.48 3.95 8.73
C ALA A 111 1.64 4.92 8.50
N ASP A 112 2.84 4.47 8.81
CA ASP A 112 4.05 5.26 8.54
C ASP A 112 4.32 5.34 7.03
N ALA A 113 3.95 4.29 6.30
CA ALA A 113 4.09 4.29 4.83
C ALA A 113 3.11 3.30 4.22
N LEU A 114 2.75 3.55 2.96
CA LEU A 114 2.10 2.57 2.10
C LEU A 114 3.10 2.20 1.01
N VAL A 115 3.32 0.91 0.83
CA VAL A 115 4.30 0.38 -0.11
C VAL A 115 3.57 -0.32 -1.26
N SER A 116 3.90 0.03 -2.49
CA SER A 116 3.21 -0.47 -3.68
C SER A 116 4.13 -0.47 -4.89
N TRP A 117 3.93 -1.45 -5.79
CA TRP A 117 4.51 -1.42 -7.13
C TRP A 117 3.55 -0.82 -8.17
N ASN A 118 2.36 -0.40 -7.75
CA ASN A 118 1.38 0.19 -8.66
C ASN A 118 1.74 1.65 -8.92
N PHE A 119 2.62 1.88 -9.90
CA PHE A 119 3.05 3.22 -10.25
C PHE A 119 1.88 4.08 -10.74
N LYS A 120 1.09 3.55 -11.66
CA LYS A 120 0.08 4.32 -12.37
C LYS A 120 -1.00 4.89 -11.45
N HIS A 121 -1.54 4.07 -10.57
CA HIS A 121 -2.72 4.44 -9.77
C HIS A 121 -2.42 4.76 -8.32
N ILE A 122 -1.21 4.46 -7.84
CA ILE A 122 -0.84 4.69 -6.45
C ILE A 122 0.39 5.60 -6.35
N VAL A 123 1.57 5.10 -6.74
CA VAL A 123 2.83 5.81 -6.50
C VAL A 123 2.86 7.16 -7.22
N ASN A 124 2.50 7.20 -8.50
CA ASN A 124 2.54 8.42 -9.29
C ASN A 124 1.37 9.37 -8.98
N ARG A 125 0.44 8.94 -8.11
CA ARG A 125 -0.71 9.75 -7.68
C ARG A 125 -0.61 10.19 -6.22
N ARG A 126 0.53 9.94 -5.57
CA ARG A 126 0.69 10.20 -4.13
C ARG A 126 0.43 11.65 -3.74
N GLU A 127 0.80 12.58 -4.60
CA GLU A 127 0.54 13.99 -4.32
C GLU A 127 -0.96 14.29 -4.29
N GLY A 128 -1.71 13.71 -5.24
CA GLY A 128 -3.17 13.87 -5.29
C GLY A 128 -3.85 13.31 -4.05
N TYR A 129 -3.49 12.09 -3.65
CA TYR A 129 -4.04 11.49 -2.44
C TYR A 129 -3.75 12.34 -1.20
N ASN A 130 -2.52 12.81 -1.07
CA ASN A 130 -2.12 13.59 0.10
C ASN A 130 -2.72 14.99 0.11
N ASN A 131 -3.00 15.58 -1.06
CA ASN A 131 -3.71 16.85 -1.12
C ASN A 131 -5.14 16.70 -0.58
N VAL A 132 -5.83 15.61 -0.92
CA VAL A 132 -7.16 15.34 -0.37
C VAL A 132 -7.07 15.08 1.13
N ASN A 133 -6.11 14.28 1.57
CA ASN A 133 -5.90 14.01 3.00
C ASN A 133 -5.72 15.31 3.77
N ASP A 134 -4.85 16.18 3.29
CA ASP A 134 -4.57 17.45 3.94
C ASP A 134 -5.83 18.32 4.02
N ALA A 135 -6.56 18.44 2.92
CA ALA A 135 -7.78 19.23 2.85
C ALA A 135 -8.86 18.76 3.83
N LEU A 136 -8.90 17.46 4.13
CA LEU A 136 -9.90 16.87 5.02
C LEU A 136 -9.40 16.70 6.46
N GLY A 137 -8.20 17.17 6.75
CA GLY A 137 -7.65 17.11 8.10
C GLY A 137 -6.99 15.79 8.47
N TYR A 138 -6.72 14.93 7.50
CA TYR A 138 -5.96 13.70 7.73
C TYR A 138 -4.46 13.98 7.60
N PRO A 139 -3.62 13.20 8.30
CA PRO A 139 -2.19 13.30 8.08
C PRO A 139 -1.83 12.84 6.66
N LYS A 140 -0.75 13.38 6.14
CA LYS A 140 -0.21 12.87 4.88
C LYS A 140 0.39 11.50 5.12
N ILE A 141 0.27 10.62 4.13
CA ILE A 141 0.86 9.30 4.17
C ILE A 141 2.02 9.22 3.17
N GLU A 142 3.12 8.63 3.60
CA GLU A 142 4.23 8.37 2.70
C GLU A 142 3.87 7.20 1.81
N ILE A 143 3.92 7.39 0.49
CA ILE A 143 3.63 6.34 -0.49
C ILE A 143 4.92 6.09 -1.26
N GLN A 144 5.39 4.85 -1.24
CA GLN A 144 6.68 4.51 -1.80
C GLN A 144 6.67 3.10 -2.40
N THR A 145 7.66 2.82 -3.24
CA THR A 145 7.91 1.48 -3.73
C THR A 145 8.79 0.71 -2.75
N PRO A 146 8.87 -0.62 -2.86
CA PRO A 146 9.74 -1.41 -1.99
C PRO A 146 11.21 -0.96 -2.00
N ASN A 147 11.65 -0.32 -3.07
CA ASN A 147 13.03 0.18 -3.18
C ASN A 147 13.11 1.72 -3.10
N GLN A 148 11.98 2.39 -2.83
CA GLN A 148 11.89 3.85 -2.78
C GLN A 148 12.26 4.56 -4.08
N LYS A 149 12.18 3.84 -5.21
CA LYS A 149 12.41 4.41 -6.53
C LYS A 149 11.09 4.75 -7.19
N GLU A 150 11.15 5.63 -8.18
CA GLU A 150 9.99 5.98 -8.99
C GLU A 150 10.26 5.54 -10.41
N GLU A 151 9.23 5.02 -11.06
CA GLU A 151 9.31 4.79 -12.49
C GLU A 151 9.14 6.15 -13.18
N GLN A 152 10.15 6.53 -13.97
CA GLN A 152 10.02 7.69 -14.82
C GLN A 152 9.12 7.32 -15.98
N ASP A 153 7.95 7.93 -16.00
CA ASP A 153 6.98 7.72 -17.07
C ASP A 153 7.21 8.82 -18.12
N ASP A 154 7.74 8.44 -19.26
CA ASP A 154 7.98 9.35 -20.36
C ASP A 154 6.68 9.79 -21.03
N ASN A 155 5.55 9.20 -20.64
CA ASN A 155 4.23 9.55 -21.17
C ASN A 155 3.45 10.33 -20.10
N PRO A 156 3.41 11.66 -20.18
CA PRO A 156 2.76 12.48 -19.15
C PRO A 156 1.24 12.31 -19.09
N SER A 157 0.64 11.64 -20.06
CA SER A 157 -0.81 11.40 -20.05
C SER A 157 -1.22 10.25 -19.13
N ASN A 158 -0.27 9.49 -18.62
CA ASN A 158 -0.56 8.34 -17.75
C ASN A 158 -0.67 8.72 -16.29
#